data_2893b02306ded7da2da9a0fd5f6048b9
#
_entry.id   2893b02306ded7da2da9a0fd5f6048b9
#
_cell.length_a   1.000
_cell.length_b   1.000
_cell.length_c   1.000
_cell.angle_alpha   90.00
_cell.angle_beta   90.00
_cell.angle_gamma   90.00
#
_symmetry.space_group_name_H-M   'P 1'
#
loop_
_entity.id
_entity.type
_entity.pdbx_description
1 polymer ?
#
loop_
_entity_poly.entity_id
_entity_poly.type
_entity_poly.pdbx_seq_one_letter_code
_entity_poly.pdbx_strand_id
1 'polypeptide(L)'
;ILGLKYSDFNSENQTVKVERQVTRDYEIVVKGNLSYKVLSSKQSVKPPKSLCSYRTLRIHNIIFQELEIRKKENMQLFEKLGEAEPKWKDFICIGPKGNIKGETTCNAALERMCERNSLPKIGMHDLRHIFATILIEQGMQLEEISKIMGHKSIATTFEIYCGIIEAKGKISALIDSSFDPINAASKSAAGECT
;
A
#
# COMPACT_ATOMS: atom_id res chain seq x y z
N ILE A 1 -1.04 7.52 -2.64
CA ILE A 1 -2.51 7.55 -2.85
C ILE A 1 -3.10 8.85 -2.29
N LEU A 2 -2.82 9.26 -1.03
CA LEU A 2 -3.45 10.42 -0.40
C LEU A 2 -3.29 11.74 -1.16
N GLY A 3 -2.23 11.89 -1.94
CA GLY A 3 -1.96 13.08 -2.75
C GLY A 3 -2.54 13.05 -4.17
N LEU A 4 -3.30 12.01 -4.54
CA LEU A 4 -3.87 11.91 -5.88
C LEU A 4 -5.07 12.83 -6.04
N LYS A 5 -5.13 13.46 -7.21
CA LYS A 5 -6.22 14.32 -7.67
C LYS A 5 -6.98 13.64 -8.80
N TYR A 6 -8.21 14.06 -9.06
CA TYR A 6 -8.96 13.60 -10.24
C TYR A 6 -8.23 13.92 -11.55
N SER A 7 -7.56 15.06 -11.62
CA SER A 7 -6.78 15.49 -12.80
C SER A 7 -5.52 14.66 -13.07
N ASP A 8 -5.08 13.81 -12.14
CA ASP A 8 -3.92 12.92 -12.37
C ASP A 8 -4.27 11.70 -13.23
N PHE A 9 -5.55 11.45 -13.46
CA PHE A 9 -6.06 10.29 -14.18
C PHE A 9 -6.41 10.65 -15.62
N ASN A 10 -5.92 9.84 -16.55
CA ASN A 10 -6.23 9.95 -17.97
C ASN A 10 -6.98 8.68 -18.41
N SER A 11 -8.27 8.83 -18.75
CA SER A 11 -9.13 7.71 -19.15
C SER A 11 -8.82 7.18 -20.54
N GLU A 12 -8.36 8.03 -21.46
CA GLU A 12 -8.02 7.63 -22.85
C GLU A 12 -6.82 6.68 -22.84
N ASN A 13 -5.78 7.01 -22.08
CA ASN A 13 -4.55 6.22 -22.00
C ASN A 13 -4.57 5.21 -20.84
N GLN A 14 -5.63 5.17 -20.03
CA GLN A 14 -5.76 4.34 -18.84
C GLN A 14 -4.57 4.48 -17.88
N THR A 15 -4.20 5.73 -17.55
CA THR A 15 -3.02 6.01 -16.73
C THR A 15 -3.33 6.90 -15.55
N VAL A 16 -2.48 6.82 -14.53
CA VAL A 16 -2.44 7.73 -13.39
C VAL A 16 -1.02 8.25 -13.20
N LYS A 17 -0.89 9.56 -12.98
CA LYS A 17 0.38 10.21 -12.65
C LYS A 17 0.54 10.36 -11.15
N VAL A 18 1.70 9.99 -10.62
CA VAL A 18 2.06 10.19 -9.21
C VAL A 18 3.09 11.32 -9.13
N GLU A 19 2.67 12.51 -8.72
CA GLU A 19 3.49 13.72 -8.75
C GLU A 19 3.57 14.44 -7.40
N ARG A 20 2.85 13.98 -6.38
CA ARG A 20 2.82 14.62 -5.07
C ARG A 20 2.59 13.66 -3.93
N GLN A 21 2.95 14.11 -2.74
CA GLN A 21 2.69 13.42 -1.48
C GLN A 21 1.97 14.35 -0.50
N VAL A 22 1.21 13.75 0.40
CA VAL A 22 0.65 14.45 1.55
C VAL A 22 1.54 14.17 2.75
N THR A 23 1.97 15.20 3.42
CA THR A 23 2.79 15.15 4.64
C THR A 23 2.09 15.87 5.76
N ARG A 24 2.54 15.66 6.97
CA ARG A 24 2.12 16.42 8.14
C ARG A 24 3.32 17.22 8.62
N ASP A 25 3.19 18.54 8.60
CA ASP A 25 4.15 19.45 9.17
C ASP A 25 3.78 19.69 10.63
N TYR A 26 4.77 19.69 11.50
CA TYR A 26 4.62 19.90 12.93
C TYR A 26 5.34 21.18 13.33
N GLU A 27 4.65 22.01 14.08
CA GLU A 27 5.27 23.10 14.79
C GLU A 27 5.67 22.57 16.16
N ILE A 28 6.98 22.59 16.44
CA ILE A 28 7.53 22.04 17.67
C ILE A 28 8.29 23.10 18.44
N VAL A 29 8.18 23.07 19.76
CA VAL A 29 9.06 23.83 20.66
C VAL A 29 9.95 22.86 21.37
N VAL A 30 11.25 23.09 21.27
CA VAL A 30 12.26 22.33 22.00
C VAL A 30 12.30 22.84 23.43
N LYS A 31 12.00 21.98 24.38
CA LYS A 31 12.24 22.21 25.80
C LYS A 31 13.60 21.59 26.14
N GLY A 32 14.44 22.29 26.92
CA GLY A 32 15.77 21.78 27.25
C GLY A 32 15.82 20.29 27.57
N ASN A 33 17.00 19.65 27.41
CA ASN A 33 17.24 18.22 27.63
C ASN A 33 16.46 17.26 26.67
N LEU A 34 16.59 17.46 25.35
CA LEU A 34 16.09 16.52 24.31
C LEU A 34 14.55 16.28 24.31
N SER A 35 13.77 17.06 25.05
CA SER A 35 12.32 16.99 25.00
C SER A 35 11.74 18.04 24.06
N TYR A 36 10.70 17.68 23.30
CA TYR A 36 9.98 18.63 22.45
C TYR A 36 8.46 18.54 22.73
N LYS A 37 7.78 19.66 22.51
CA LYS A 37 6.30 19.73 22.55
C LYS A 37 5.79 20.10 21.16
N VAL A 38 4.87 19.28 20.63
CA VAL A 38 4.15 19.64 19.41
C VAL A 38 3.10 20.67 19.75
N LEU A 39 3.18 21.86 19.15
CA LEU A 39 2.22 22.96 19.32
C LEU A 39 1.04 22.81 18.37
N SER A 40 1.35 22.54 17.10
CA SER A 40 0.35 22.38 16.07
C SER A 40 0.80 21.39 15.02
N SER A 41 -0.14 20.85 14.24
CA SER A 41 0.17 20.04 13.08
C SER A 41 -0.76 20.40 11.93
N LYS A 42 -0.19 20.56 10.72
CA LYS A 42 -0.93 20.90 9.51
C LYS A 42 -0.60 19.94 8.39
N GLN A 43 -1.62 19.50 7.66
CA GLN A 43 -1.39 18.76 6.42
C GLN A 43 -0.87 19.68 5.33
N SER A 44 0.16 19.26 4.62
CA SER A 44 0.72 19.93 3.46
C SER A 44 0.88 18.97 2.28
N VAL A 45 0.72 19.50 1.09
CA VAL A 45 0.97 18.80 -0.16
C VAL A 45 2.33 19.26 -0.65
N LYS A 46 3.21 18.29 -0.85
CA LYS A 46 4.61 18.53 -1.28
C LYS A 46 4.94 17.66 -2.48
N PRO A 47 5.95 18.02 -3.29
CA PRO A 47 6.51 17.12 -4.28
C PRO A 47 7.04 15.86 -3.59
N PRO A 48 7.15 14.74 -4.32
CA PRO A 48 7.75 13.52 -3.79
C PRO A 48 9.19 13.75 -3.33
N LYS A 49 9.64 12.99 -2.33
CA LYS A 49 10.98 13.11 -1.75
C LYS A 49 12.11 12.67 -2.70
N SER A 50 11.81 11.89 -3.73
CA SER A 50 12.79 11.38 -4.69
C SER A 50 12.25 11.43 -6.11
N LEU A 51 13.12 11.55 -7.09
CA LEU A 51 12.77 11.52 -8.52
C LEU A 51 12.10 10.20 -8.92
N CYS A 52 12.52 9.07 -8.35
CA CYS A 52 11.94 7.76 -8.62
C CYS A 52 10.47 7.64 -8.18
N SER A 53 9.99 8.58 -7.34
CA SER A 53 8.59 8.61 -6.92
C SER A 53 7.67 9.22 -7.97
N TYR A 54 8.20 10.02 -8.91
CA TYR A 54 7.44 10.50 -10.06
C TYR A 54 7.29 9.37 -11.06
N ARG A 55 6.07 8.99 -11.34
CA ARG A 55 5.80 7.90 -12.27
C ARG A 55 4.40 7.97 -12.82
N THR A 56 4.23 7.42 -14.02
CA THR A 56 2.93 7.17 -14.63
C THR A 56 2.69 5.67 -14.61
N LEU A 57 1.55 5.27 -14.09
CA LEU A 57 1.15 3.87 -13.98
C LEU A 57 -0.05 3.61 -14.88
N ARG A 58 -0.06 2.47 -15.54
CA ARG A 58 -1.26 1.97 -16.21
C ARG A 58 -2.21 1.38 -15.16
N ILE A 59 -3.51 1.66 -15.29
CA ILE A 59 -4.55 1.22 -14.38
C ILE A 59 -5.73 0.62 -15.12
N HIS A 60 -6.47 -0.25 -14.46
CA HIS A 60 -7.63 -0.89 -15.04
C HIS A 60 -8.85 0.05 -15.08
N ASN A 61 -9.73 -0.14 -16.06
CA ASN A 61 -10.94 0.68 -16.28
C ASN A 61 -11.87 0.75 -15.05
N ILE A 62 -11.92 -0.27 -14.24
CA ILE A 62 -12.74 -0.28 -13.02
C ILE A 62 -12.40 0.89 -12.08
N ILE A 63 -11.15 1.33 -12.08
CA ILE A 63 -10.71 2.45 -11.24
C ILE A 63 -11.39 3.76 -11.66
N PHE A 64 -11.61 3.96 -12.96
CA PHE A 64 -12.30 5.17 -13.44
C PHE A 64 -13.78 5.20 -13.01
N GLN A 65 -14.45 4.04 -13.00
CA GLN A 65 -15.82 3.93 -12.50
C GLN A 65 -15.88 4.29 -11.00
N GLU A 66 -14.97 3.75 -10.21
CA GLU A 66 -14.87 4.07 -8.78
C GLU A 66 -14.52 5.55 -8.52
N LEU A 67 -13.71 6.16 -9.39
CA LEU A 67 -13.38 7.59 -9.29
C LEU A 67 -14.61 8.47 -9.52
N GLU A 68 -15.48 8.13 -10.49
CA GLU A 68 -16.72 8.87 -10.72
C GLU A 68 -17.69 8.76 -9.54
N ILE A 69 -17.81 7.58 -8.94
CA ILE A 69 -18.60 7.38 -7.73
C ILE A 69 -18.04 8.24 -6.60
N ARG A 70 -16.74 8.16 -6.36
CA ARG A 70 -16.07 8.93 -5.32
C ARG A 70 -16.18 10.43 -5.53
N LYS A 71 -16.11 10.91 -6.77
CA LYS A 71 -16.27 12.31 -7.11
C LYS A 71 -17.65 12.83 -6.72
N LYS A 72 -18.71 12.06 -7.03
CA LYS A 72 -20.07 12.40 -6.63
C LYS A 72 -20.24 12.44 -5.11
N GLU A 73 -19.70 11.46 -4.39
CA GLU A 73 -19.72 11.43 -2.91
C GLU A 73 -19.01 12.63 -2.31
N ASN A 74 -17.84 13.01 -2.83
CA ASN A 74 -17.10 14.15 -2.36
C ASN A 74 -17.85 15.48 -2.63
N MET A 75 -18.50 15.62 -3.79
CA MET A 75 -19.33 16.80 -4.10
C MET A 75 -20.49 16.93 -3.11
N GLN A 76 -21.24 15.84 -2.89
CA GLN A 76 -22.34 15.84 -1.90
C GLN A 76 -21.86 16.15 -0.48
N LEU A 77 -20.65 15.71 -0.12
CA LEU A 77 -20.03 16.04 1.17
C LEU A 77 -19.77 17.55 1.28
N PHE A 78 -19.17 18.17 0.26
CA PHE A 78 -18.87 19.60 0.26
C PHE A 78 -20.14 20.46 0.28
N GLU A 79 -21.19 20.06 -0.44
CA GLU A 79 -22.51 20.70 -0.39
C GLU A 79 -23.10 20.66 1.03
N LYS A 80 -23.04 19.50 1.69
CA LYS A 80 -23.50 19.35 3.09
C LYS A 80 -22.69 20.19 4.09
N LEU A 81 -21.41 20.44 3.80
CA LEU A 81 -20.55 21.29 4.62
C LEU A 81 -20.75 22.79 4.35
N GLY A 82 -21.52 23.15 3.33
CA GLY A 82 -21.74 24.55 2.94
C GLY A 82 -20.52 25.25 2.35
N GLU A 83 -19.54 24.47 1.85
CA GLU A 83 -18.33 25.01 1.24
C GLU A 83 -18.55 25.22 -0.27
N ALA A 84 -18.76 26.48 -0.68
CA ALA A 84 -18.92 26.84 -2.09
C ALA A 84 -17.63 26.63 -2.91
N GLU A 85 -16.47 26.88 -2.32
CA GLU A 85 -15.14 26.74 -2.93
C GLU A 85 -14.19 25.88 -2.05
N PRO A 86 -14.38 24.56 -2.00
CA PRO A 86 -13.57 23.72 -1.12
C PRO A 86 -12.11 23.64 -1.59
N LYS A 87 -11.20 23.96 -0.70
CA LYS A 87 -9.75 23.93 -0.94
C LYS A 87 -9.24 22.63 -1.52
N TRP A 88 -9.88 21.51 -1.17
CA TRP A 88 -9.41 20.17 -1.49
C TRP A 88 -10.31 19.44 -2.49
N LYS A 89 -11.19 20.18 -3.22
CA LYS A 89 -12.19 19.58 -4.15
C LYS A 89 -11.61 18.64 -5.19
N ASP A 90 -10.37 18.87 -5.62
CA ASP A 90 -9.72 18.03 -6.64
C ASP A 90 -9.14 16.73 -6.08
N PHE A 91 -9.00 16.62 -4.76
CA PHE A 91 -8.41 15.43 -4.14
C PHE A 91 -9.42 14.31 -3.97
N ILE A 92 -8.96 13.07 -4.17
CA ILE A 92 -9.82 11.87 -4.10
C ILE A 92 -10.09 11.47 -2.64
N CYS A 93 -9.04 11.49 -1.81
CA CYS A 93 -9.10 11.00 -0.43
C CYS A 93 -9.55 12.10 0.54
N ILE A 94 -10.84 12.45 0.52
CA ILE A 94 -11.43 13.48 1.39
C ILE A 94 -12.07 12.82 2.62
N GLY A 95 -11.79 13.40 3.77
CA GLY A 95 -12.39 13.02 5.06
C GLY A 95 -13.72 13.73 5.32
N PRO A 96 -14.46 13.35 6.36
CA PRO A 96 -15.80 13.85 6.65
C PRO A 96 -15.86 15.35 7.00
N LYS A 97 -14.72 15.97 7.25
CA LYS A 97 -14.59 17.42 7.52
C LYS A 97 -14.11 18.23 6.30
N GLY A 98 -14.18 17.67 5.08
CA GLY A 98 -13.74 18.37 3.87
C GLY A 98 -12.21 18.45 3.68
N ASN A 99 -11.40 17.88 4.58
CA ASN A 99 -9.95 17.88 4.50
C ASN A 99 -9.41 16.56 3.93
N ILE A 100 -8.15 16.55 3.48
CA ILE A 100 -7.51 15.32 3.00
C ILE A 100 -7.42 14.30 4.15
N LYS A 101 -7.75 13.04 3.89
CA LYS A 101 -7.58 11.95 4.88
C LYS A 101 -6.12 11.79 5.28
N GLY A 102 -5.89 11.49 6.55
CA GLY A 102 -4.57 11.10 7.05
C GLY A 102 -4.33 9.59 6.87
N GLU A 103 -3.06 9.20 6.89
CA GLU A 103 -2.65 7.80 6.82
C GLU A 103 -3.26 6.96 7.94
N THR A 104 -3.25 7.48 9.17
CA THR A 104 -3.86 6.82 10.33
C THR A 104 -5.34 6.54 10.14
N THR A 105 -6.08 7.47 9.51
CA THR A 105 -7.51 7.29 9.21
C THR A 105 -7.73 6.16 8.19
N CYS A 106 -6.87 6.06 7.18
CA CYS A 106 -6.93 5.01 6.18
C CYS A 106 -6.59 3.65 6.78
N ASN A 107 -5.55 3.56 7.61
CA ASN A 107 -5.18 2.34 8.31
C ASN A 107 -6.31 1.87 9.26
N ALA A 108 -6.90 2.76 10.04
CA ALA A 108 -8.02 2.42 10.92
C ALA A 108 -9.27 1.95 10.15
N ALA A 109 -9.51 2.47 8.94
CA ALA A 109 -10.60 2.01 8.10
C ALA A 109 -10.33 0.60 7.56
N LEU A 110 -9.10 0.33 7.11
CA LEU A 110 -8.66 -0.97 6.62
C LEU A 110 -8.70 -2.02 7.74
N GLU A 111 -8.22 -1.68 8.93
CA GLU A 111 -8.26 -2.53 10.13
C GLU A 111 -9.69 -2.98 10.45
N ARG A 112 -10.62 -2.03 10.53
CA ARG A 112 -12.05 -2.35 10.75
C ARG A 112 -12.64 -3.24 9.66
N MET A 113 -12.20 -3.07 8.41
CA MET A 113 -12.64 -3.93 7.31
C MET A 113 -12.09 -5.35 7.45
N CYS A 114 -10.82 -5.50 7.83
CA CYS A 114 -10.22 -6.80 8.12
C CYS A 114 -10.94 -7.50 9.28
N GLU A 115 -11.18 -6.81 10.39
CA GLU A 115 -11.91 -7.34 11.56
C GLU A 115 -13.32 -7.85 11.20
N ARG A 116 -14.09 -7.04 10.44
CA ARG A 116 -15.46 -7.42 10.01
C ARG A 116 -15.51 -8.64 9.13
N ASN A 117 -14.45 -8.92 8.40
CA ASN A 117 -14.36 -10.04 7.46
C ASN A 117 -13.47 -11.18 7.97
N SER A 118 -13.08 -11.16 9.25
CA SER A 118 -12.19 -12.17 9.85
C SER A 118 -10.88 -12.36 9.08
N LEU A 119 -10.36 -11.28 8.51
CA LEU A 119 -9.08 -11.25 7.81
C LEU A 119 -7.95 -10.85 8.75
N PRO A 120 -6.70 -11.28 8.47
CA PRO A 120 -5.54 -10.81 9.21
C PRO A 120 -5.45 -9.28 9.17
N LYS A 121 -5.03 -8.68 10.28
CA LYS A 121 -4.80 -7.24 10.37
C LYS A 121 -3.66 -6.83 9.45
N ILE A 122 -3.96 -5.96 8.49
CA ILE A 122 -2.98 -5.38 7.55
C ILE A 122 -3.13 -3.86 7.50
N GLY A 123 -2.03 -3.16 7.22
CA GLY A 123 -1.98 -1.73 6.99
C GLY A 123 -1.88 -1.36 5.50
N MET A 124 -1.98 -0.07 5.21
CA MET A 124 -1.85 0.45 3.85
C MET A 124 -0.47 0.15 3.23
N HIS A 125 0.56 0.00 4.06
CA HIS A 125 1.90 -0.34 3.59
C HIS A 125 1.99 -1.82 3.20
N ASP A 126 1.29 -2.68 3.92
CA ASP A 126 1.23 -4.12 3.63
C ASP A 126 0.53 -4.40 2.30
N LEU A 127 -0.50 -3.62 1.93
CA LEU A 127 -1.10 -3.69 0.59
C LEU A 127 -0.08 -3.42 -0.52
N ARG A 128 0.86 -2.52 -0.27
CA ARG A 128 1.95 -2.26 -1.20
C ARG A 128 2.89 -3.46 -1.31
N HIS A 129 3.23 -4.10 -0.20
CA HIS A 129 4.04 -5.33 -0.20
C HIS A 129 3.32 -6.48 -0.90
N ILE A 130 2.04 -6.69 -0.61
CA ILE A 130 1.19 -7.70 -1.26
C ILE A 130 1.18 -7.48 -2.79
N PHE A 131 1.02 -6.24 -3.24
CA PHE A 131 1.04 -5.93 -4.67
C PHE A 131 2.39 -6.28 -5.31
N ALA A 132 3.51 -5.94 -4.68
CA ALA A 132 4.84 -6.32 -5.15
C ALA A 132 5.01 -7.86 -5.19
N THR A 133 4.54 -8.57 -4.17
CA THR A 133 4.55 -10.04 -4.11
C THR A 133 3.79 -10.65 -5.28
N ILE A 134 2.58 -10.15 -5.57
CA ILE A 134 1.78 -10.64 -6.71
C ILE A 134 2.53 -10.45 -8.03
N LEU A 135 3.16 -9.30 -8.25
CA LEU A 135 3.92 -9.04 -9.48
C LEU A 135 5.14 -9.97 -9.61
N ILE A 136 5.83 -10.25 -8.50
CA ILE A 136 6.94 -11.21 -8.46
C ILE A 136 6.44 -12.62 -8.80
N GLU A 137 5.34 -13.04 -8.24
CA GLU A 137 4.74 -14.37 -8.50
C GLU A 137 4.22 -14.54 -9.93
N GLN A 138 3.85 -13.44 -10.58
CA GLN A 138 3.51 -13.39 -12.00
C GLN A 138 4.75 -13.38 -12.92
N GLY A 139 5.97 -13.43 -12.36
CA GLY A 139 7.22 -13.48 -13.11
C GLY A 139 7.70 -12.15 -13.67
N MET A 140 7.17 -11.03 -13.18
CA MET A 140 7.64 -9.70 -13.61
C MET A 140 9.07 -9.45 -13.13
N GLN A 141 9.88 -8.79 -13.96
CA GLN A 141 11.28 -8.48 -13.63
C GLN A 141 11.38 -7.50 -12.45
N LEU A 142 12.34 -7.71 -11.56
CA LEU A 142 12.51 -6.90 -10.33
C LEU A 142 12.73 -5.42 -10.64
N GLU A 143 13.41 -5.09 -11.74
CA GLU A 143 13.63 -3.74 -12.21
C GLU A 143 12.31 -3.03 -12.58
N GLU A 144 11.41 -3.73 -13.24
CA GLU A 144 10.10 -3.20 -13.63
C GLU A 144 9.23 -2.99 -12.40
N ILE A 145 9.21 -3.97 -11.49
CA ILE A 145 8.52 -3.86 -10.20
C ILE A 145 9.04 -2.65 -9.42
N SER A 146 10.36 -2.49 -9.32
CA SER A 146 10.99 -1.35 -8.64
C SER A 146 10.55 0.00 -9.21
N LYS A 147 10.45 0.12 -10.53
CA LYS A 147 9.94 1.32 -11.23
C LYS A 147 8.46 1.56 -10.94
N ILE A 148 7.62 0.53 -11.05
CA ILE A 148 6.17 0.61 -10.76
C ILE A 148 5.95 1.03 -9.30
N MET A 149 6.70 0.44 -8.39
CA MET A 149 6.62 0.75 -6.97
C MET A 149 7.23 2.13 -6.62
N GLY A 150 8.11 2.66 -7.47
CA GLY A 150 8.85 3.89 -7.22
C GLY A 150 9.84 3.74 -6.07
N HIS A 151 10.52 2.60 -5.98
CA HIS A 151 11.59 2.37 -5.03
C HIS A 151 12.83 3.15 -5.45
N LYS A 152 13.52 3.75 -4.49
CA LYS A 152 14.78 4.47 -4.73
C LYS A 152 15.91 3.52 -5.13
N SER A 153 15.85 2.27 -4.65
CA SER A 153 16.81 1.22 -4.92
C SER A 153 16.07 -0.09 -5.23
N ILE A 154 16.59 -0.84 -6.19
CA ILE A 154 16.12 -2.19 -6.51
C ILE A 154 16.29 -3.14 -5.30
N ALA A 155 17.24 -2.86 -4.42
CA ALA A 155 17.46 -3.64 -3.20
C ALA A 155 16.18 -3.79 -2.36
N THR A 156 15.35 -2.74 -2.27
CA THR A 156 14.05 -2.82 -1.57
C THR A 156 13.09 -3.84 -2.21
N THR A 157 13.09 -3.96 -3.54
CA THR A 157 12.30 -4.97 -4.25
C THR A 157 12.89 -6.36 -4.07
N PHE A 158 14.21 -6.45 -4.07
CA PHE A 158 14.94 -7.69 -3.85
C PHE A 158 14.73 -8.27 -2.44
N GLU A 159 14.67 -7.44 -1.41
CA GLU A 159 14.33 -7.86 -0.04
C GLU A 159 12.95 -8.53 0.04
N ILE A 160 11.95 -7.97 -0.66
CA ILE A 160 10.62 -8.58 -0.76
C ILE A 160 10.72 -9.95 -1.45
N TYR A 161 11.47 -10.05 -2.54
CA TYR A 161 11.70 -11.29 -3.28
C TYR A 161 12.36 -12.37 -2.41
N CYS A 162 13.40 -12.01 -1.65
CA CYS A 162 14.05 -12.92 -0.71
C CYS A 162 13.09 -13.45 0.35
N GLY A 163 12.24 -12.58 0.92
CA GLY A 163 11.23 -12.97 1.89
C GLY A 163 10.22 -13.99 1.33
N ILE A 164 9.85 -13.87 0.06
CA ILE A 164 8.95 -14.83 -0.61
C ILE A 164 9.64 -16.19 -0.79
N ILE A 165 10.91 -16.20 -1.22
CA ILE A 165 11.69 -17.44 -1.40
C ILE A 165 11.86 -18.15 -0.06
N GLU A 166 12.23 -17.42 1.00
CA GLU A 166 12.36 -17.99 2.35
C GLU A 166 11.05 -18.59 2.84
N ALA A 167 9.92 -17.90 2.62
CA ALA A 167 8.61 -18.42 2.99
C ALA A 167 8.27 -19.70 2.23
N LYS A 168 8.53 -19.75 0.91
CA LYS A 168 8.33 -20.95 0.08
C LYS A 168 9.27 -22.10 0.50
N GLY A 169 10.54 -21.79 0.80
CA GLY A 169 11.51 -22.76 1.28
C GLY A 169 11.14 -23.40 2.61
N LYS A 170 10.61 -22.61 3.56
CA LYS A 170 10.09 -23.12 4.84
C LYS A 170 8.89 -24.06 4.64
N ILE A 171 8.00 -23.73 3.71
CA ILE A 171 6.87 -24.61 3.38
C ILE A 171 7.36 -25.93 2.76
N SER A 172 8.31 -25.89 1.83
CA SER A 172 8.92 -27.09 1.24
C SER A 172 9.56 -27.98 2.31
N ALA A 173 10.38 -27.41 3.19
CA ALA A 173 11.01 -28.14 4.29
C ALA A 173 9.99 -28.77 5.26
N LEU A 174 8.87 -28.09 5.53
CA LEU A 174 7.78 -28.66 6.33
C LEU A 174 7.10 -29.83 5.64
N ILE A 175 6.87 -29.75 4.33
CA ILE A 175 6.31 -30.83 3.54
C ILE A 175 7.26 -32.02 3.55
N ASP A 176 8.54 -31.80 3.25
CA ASP A 176 9.58 -32.86 3.21
C ASP A 176 9.65 -33.57 4.57
N SER A 177 9.71 -32.83 5.68
CA SER A 177 9.74 -33.40 7.04
C SER A 177 8.48 -34.19 7.40
N SER A 178 7.33 -33.82 6.84
CA SER A 178 6.05 -34.50 7.10
C SER A 178 5.97 -35.87 6.37
N PHE A 179 6.74 -36.06 5.29
CA PHE A 179 6.79 -37.31 4.52
C PHE A 179 7.96 -38.19 4.90
N ASP A 180 8.97 -37.71 5.62
CA ASP A 180 10.12 -38.52 6.08
C ASP A 180 9.72 -39.74 6.94
N PRO A 181 8.75 -39.70 7.87
CA PRO A 181 8.34 -40.87 8.64
C PRO A 181 7.68 -41.97 7.76
N ILE A 182 7.08 -41.59 6.63
CA ILE A 182 6.48 -42.56 5.69
C ILE A 182 7.60 -43.35 4.97
N ASN A 183 8.69 -42.68 4.63
CA ASN A 183 9.87 -43.33 4.01
C ASN A 183 10.66 -44.19 5.01
N ALA A 184 10.70 -43.83 6.29
CA ALA A 184 11.31 -44.64 7.33
C ALA A 184 10.53 -45.93 7.60
N ALA A 185 9.19 -45.87 7.62
CA ALA A 185 8.33 -47.02 7.82
C ALA A 185 8.39 -48.03 6.63
N SER A 186 8.53 -47.54 5.41
CA SER A 186 8.68 -48.39 4.21
C SER A 186 10.02 -49.14 4.15
N LYS A 187 11.08 -48.57 4.73
CA LYS A 187 12.41 -49.23 4.85
C LYS A 187 12.44 -50.31 5.95
N SER A 188 11.68 -50.18 7.03
CA SER A 188 11.62 -51.19 8.09
C SER A 188 10.79 -52.43 7.66
N ALA A 189 9.78 -52.24 6.81
CA ALA A 189 8.97 -53.34 6.29
C ALA A 189 9.67 -54.18 5.21
N ALA A 190 10.73 -53.70 4.59
CA ALA A 190 11.52 -54.39 3.55
C ALA A 190 12.70 -55.22 4.11
N GLY A 191 12.98 -55.12 5.43
CA GLY A 191 14.11 -55.79 6.09
C GLY A 191 13.80 -57.12 6.80
N GLU A 192 12.54 -57.57 6.83
CA GLU A 192 12.15 -58.82 7.55
C GLU A 192 11.73 -59.96 6.63
N CYS A 193 12.22 -60.00 5.40
CA CYS A 193 12.08 -61.15 4.50
C CYS A 193 13.46 -61.68 4.03
N THR A 194 14.20 -62.33 4.95
CA THR A 194 15.27 -63.32 4.61
C THR A 194 15.29 -64.41 5.65
#